data_bfba3f5f1bfcb0f9c5a50496a709a149
#
_entry.id   bfba3f5f1bfcb0f9c5a50496a709a149
#
_cell.length_a   1.000
_cell.length_b   1.000
_cell.length_c   1.000
_cell.angle_alpha   90.00
_cell.angle_beta   90.00
_cell.angle_gamma   90.00
#
_symmetry.space_group_name_H-M   'P 1'
#
loop_
_entity.id
_entity.type
_entity.pdbx_description
1 polymer ?
#
loop_
_entity_poly.entity_id
_entity_poly.type
_entity_poly.pdbx_seq_one_letter_code
_entity_poly.pdbx_strand_id
1 'polypeptide(L)'
;MDNSELLTIAQEYGTPTFVFDVEEFWRRLDKVADIFDDEVRLCFAMKANPFLAGAAADHGIRLEVCSPGELAICEDVGISASQIVYSGVNKQAEDVSRAIRYRVGVLTAESKLHVKFIEECAAQASTTVKVLLRLNSGSQFGMSKADLLEVIDKRADFPHLEIMGLHYFVGTQRKKLKHQVREIEKLHAIIGELRDEHGFKVQRLEYGPGLAVPYFADEDFSDDLSPARELAPAVRKLAKDVEVTIEMGRFFAASCGTYLTRVVDIKENEGTNYCILDGGINHLTYAGQVMGLKVPVMVNLSALADAMRERDERSWTLCGSLCTVNDVLVREVDLESLELDDVLAFANAGAYSVTEGVHLFLSRTMPRVVLRYDGGCELARDFIETSTLNTPRK
;
A
#
# COMPACT_ATOMS: atom_id res chain seq x y z
N MET A 1 -3.98 19.11 -0.62
CA MET A 1 -3.65 20.02 0.54
C MET A 1 -2.61 21.04 0.13
N ASP A 2 -2.71 22.27 0.62
CA ASP A 2 -1.64 23.26 0.48
C ASP A 2 -0.73 23.34 1.71
N ASN A 3 0.37 24.06 1.61
CA ASN A 3 1.37 24.15 2.67
C ASN A 3 0.86 24.83 3.95
N SER A 4 -0.08 25.77 3.84
CA SER A 4 -0.66 26.47 5.00
C SER A 4 -1.61 25.57 5.79
N GLU A 5 -2.36 24.73 5.10
CA GLU A 5 -3.22 23.70 5.70
C GLU A 5 -2.40 22.66 6.44
N LEU A 6 -1.29 22.17 5.85
CA LEU A 6 -0.37 21.22 6.51
C LEU A 6 0.25 21.82 7.77
N LEU A 7 0.67 23.09 7.74
CA LEU A 7 1.21 23.76 8.91
C LEU A 7 0.14 23.92 10.03
N THR A 8 -1.10 24.22 9.65
CA THR A 8 -2.23 24.30 10.61
C THR A 8 -2.47 22.93 11.26
N ILE A 9 -2.46 21.84 10.47
CA ILE A 9 -2.59 20.47 10.99
C ILE A 9 -1.44 20.13 11.96
N ALA A 10 -0.20 20.51 11.63
CA ALA A 10 0.93 20.30 12.51
C ALA A 10 0.80 21.07 13.84
N GLN A 11 0.23 22.28 13.83
CA GLN A 11 -0.03 23.07 15.02
C GLN A 11 -1.15 22.49 15.89
N GLU A 12 -2.21 21.97 15.27
CA GLU A 12 -3.36 21.40 15.97
C GLU A 12 -3.08 20.00 16.52
N TYR A 13 -2.51 19.12 15.71
CA TYR A 13 -2.29 17.72 16.07
C TYR A 13 -0.87 17.43 16.57
N GLY A 14 0.06 18.37 16.43
CA GLY A 14 1.49 18.18 16.79
C GLY A 14 2.23 17.32 15.79
N THR A 15 3.50 17.05 16.09
CA THR A 15 4.42 16.20 15.31
C THR A 15 5.04 15.14 16.24
N PRO A 16 5.51 14.01 15.72
CA PRO A 16 5.43 13.55 14.32
C PRO A 16 4.02 13.06 13.94
N THR A 17 3.54 13.38 12.74
CA THR A 17 2.16 13.06 12.30
C THR A 17 2.12 12.69 10.81
N PHE A 18 1.40 11.61 10.47
CA PHE A 18 0.99 11.34 9.10
C PHE A 18 -0.34 12.03 8.81
N VAL A 19 -0.43 12.67 7.66
CA VAL A 19 -1.67 13.24 7.13
C VAL A 19 -2.00 12.53 5.83
N PHE A 20 -3.17 11.90 5.75
CA PHE A 20 -3.66 11.27 4.52
C PHE A 20 -4.82 12.07 3.97
N ASP A 21 -4.63 12.66 2.79
CA ASP A 21 -5.65 13.40 2.03
C ASP A 21 -6.56 12.40 1.31
N VAL A 22 -7.74 12.16 1.89
CA VAL A 22 -8.72 11.20 1.37
C VAL A 22 -9.28 11.68 0.03
N GLU A 23 -9.45 12.99 -0.17
CA GLU A 23 -9.93 13.56 -1.42
C GLU A 23 -8.92 13.34 -2.57
N GLU A 24 -7.62 13.48 -2.28
CA GLU A 24 -6.57 13.15 -3.25
C GLU A 24 -6.56 11.65 -3.57
N PHE A 25 -6.76 10.79 -2.55
CA PHE A 25 -6.86 9.35 -2.74
C PHE A 25 -8.04 8.98 -3.65
N TRP A 26 -9.23 9.53 -3.41
CA TRP A 26 -10.42 9.30 -4.24
C TRP A 26 -10.22 9.83 -5.66
N ARG A 27 -9.73 11.05 -5.80
CA ARG A 27 -9.44 11.66 -7.11
C ARG A 27 -8.47 10.80 -7.93
N ARG A 28 -7.48 10.18 -7.27
CA ARG A 28 -6.54 9.28 -7.95
C ARG A 28 -7.20 7.98 -8.36
N LEU A 29 -8.07 7.40 -7.53
CA LEU A 29 -8.88 6.22 -7.88
C LEU A 29 -9.74 6.49 -9.11
N ASP A 30 -10.45 7.62 -9.15
CA ASP A 30 -11.28 8.03 -10.28
C ASP A 30 -10.46 8.15 -11.57
N LYS A 31 -9.35 8.87 -11.53
CA LYS A 31 -8.47 9.01 -12.70
C LYS A 31 -7.95 7.67 -13.22
N VAL A 32 -7.64 6.74 -12.32
CA VAL A 32 -7.18 5.41 -12.71
C VAL A 32 -8.33 4.58 -13.25
N ALA A 33 -9.53 4.67 -12.67
CA ALA A 33 -10.74 4.04 -13.20
C ALA A 33 -11.03 4.53 -14.63
N ASP A 34 -11.01 5.83 -14.87
CA ASP A 34 -11.18 6.43 -16.19
C ASP A 34 -10.17 5.92 -17.23
N ILE A 35 -8.91 5.74 -16.82
CA ILE A 35 -7.84 5.21 -17.68
C ILE A 35 -8.11 3.76 -18.10
N PHE A 36 -8.58 2.91 -17.18
CA PHE A 36 -8.82 1.50 -17.47
C PHE A 36 -10.19 1.21 -18.06
N ASP A 37 -11.13 2.17 -18.01
CA ASP A 37 -12.50 2.04 -18.49
C ASP A 37 -13.40 1.16 -17.57
N ASP A 38 -14.71 1.27 -17.72
CA ASP A 38 -15.74 0.59 -16.92
C ASP A 38 -15.66 -0.95 -16.96
N GLU A 39 -15.00 -1.50 -17.96
CA GLU A 39 -14.81 -2.95 -18.11
C GLU A 39 -13.81 -3.55 -17.11
N VAL A 40 -13.00 -2.68 -16.43
CA VAL A 40 -11.94 -3.10 -15.50
C VAL A 40 -12.27 -2.67 -14.09
N ARG A 41 -12.27 -3.61 -13.16
CA ARG A 41 -12.48 -3.31 -11.75
C ARG A 41 -11.17 -2.94 -11.07
N LEU A 42 -11.24 -2.12 -10.01
CA LEU A 42 -10.09 -1.80 -9.17
C LEU A 42 -10.19 -2.52 -7.82
N CYS A 43 -9.02 -2.88 -7.28
CA CYS A 43 -8.87 -3.47 -5.97
C CYS A 43 -7.71 -2.77 -5.22
N PHE A 44 -7.98 -2.24 -4.04
CA PHE A 44 -6.98 -1.61 -3.19
C PHE A 44 -6.33 -2.64 -2.28
N ALA A 45 -5.02 -2.86 -2.44
CA ALA A 45 -4.24 -3.68 -1.52
C ALA A 45 -4.01 -2.90 -0.22
N MET A 46 -4.86 -3.16 0.80
CA MET A 46 -4.92 -2.34 2.03
C MET A 46 -3.63 -2.38 2.86
N LYS A 47 -2.77 -3.39 2.66
CA LYS A 47 -1.41 -3.43 3.25
C LYS A 47 -0.58 -2.18 2.92
N ALA A 48 -0.88 -1.47 1.84
CA ALA A 48 -0.21 -0.21 1.51
C ALA A 48 -0.55 0.90 2.51
N ASN A 49 -1.79 0.96 2.96
CA ASN A 49 -2.23 1.89 4.00
C ASN A 49 -3.58 1.45 4.60
N PRO A 50 -3.61 0.80 5.76
CA PRO A 50 -4.85 0.31 6.35
C PRO A 50 -5.80 1.44 6.79
N PHE A 51 -5.31 2.66 7.02
CA PHE A 51 -6.15 3.82 7.38
C PHE A 51 -7.01 4.31 6.22
N LEU A 52 -6.68 3.94 4.98
CA LEU A 52 -7.48 4.27 3.79
C LEU A 52 -8.49 3.17 3.41
N ALA A 53 -8.56 2.07 4.18
CA ALA A 53 -9.44 0.94 3.84
C ALA A 53 -10.91 1.34 3.83
N GLY A 54 -11.39 2.09 4.84
CA GLY A 54 -12.75 2.63 4.89
C GLY A 54 -13.04 3.54 3.69
N ALA A 55 -12.15 4.50 3.43
CA ALA A 55 -12.28 5.42 2.30
C ALA A 55 -12.35 4.70 0.94
N ALA A 56 -11.56 3.63 0.74
CA ALA A 56 -11.61 2.82 -0.47
C ALA A 56 -12.95 2.08 -0.60
N ALA A 57 -13.44 1.51 0.50
CA ALA A 57 -14.73 0.80 0.53
C ALA A 57 -15.91 1.74 0.27
N ASP A 58 -15.92 2.93 0.87
CA ASP A 58 -16.95 3.96 0.66
C ASP A 58 -16.98 4.45 -0.79
N HIS A 59 -15.81 4.45 -1.45
CA HIS A 59 -15.67 4.77 -2.88
C HIS A 59 -16.03 3.59 -3.81
N GLY A 60 -16.54 2.49 -3.25
CA GLY A 60 -16.97 1.31 -4.01
C GLY A 60 -15.83 0.41 -4.50
N ILE A 61 -14.59 0.62 -4.04
CA ILE A 61 -13.41 -0.15 -4.44
C ILE A 61 -13.33 -1.45 -3.62
N ARG A 62 -12.95 -2.55 -4.26
CA ARG A 62 -12.64 -3.81 -3.57
C ARG A 62 -11.34 -3.69 -2.78
N LEU A 63 -11.20 -4.51 -1.74
CA LEU A 63 -10.02 -4.54 -0.86
C LEU A 63 -9.34 -5.89 -0.91
N GLU A 64 -8.04 -5.91 -1.21
CA GLU A 64 -7.20 -7.10 -0.97
C GLU A 64 -6.70 -7.06 0.47
N VAL A 65 -7.00 -8.14 1.20
CA VAL A 65 -6.72 -8.35 2.62
C VAL A 65 -5.80 -9.55 2.77
N CYS A 66 -4.62 -9.37 3.36
CA CYS A 66 -3.55 -10.37 3.35
C CYS A 66 -3.28 -11.05 4.70
N SER A 67 -4.00 -10.67 5.74
CA SER A 67 -3.79 -11.22 7.09
C SER A 67 -5.08 -11.23 7.91
N PRO A 68 -5.16 -12.06 8.98
CA PRO A 68 -6.28 -12.03 9.91
C PRO A 68 -6.39 -10.69 10.66
N GLY A 69 -5.26 -9.97 10.85
CA GLY A 69 -5.26 -8.63 11.44
C GLY A 69 -5.90 -7.59 10.52
N GLU A 70 -5.59 -7.62 9.23
CA GLU A 70 -6.26 -6.75 8.26
C GLU A 70 -7.75 -7.08 8.13
N LEU A 71 -8.14 -8.37 8.20
CA LEU A 71 -9.55 -8.75 8.24
C LEU A 71 -10.26 -8.20 9.49
N ALA A 72 -9.58 -8.22 10.66
CA ALA A 72 -10.11 -7.62 11.86
C ALA A 72 -10.36 -6.11 11.71
N ILE A 73 -9.43 -5.38 11.08
CA ILE A 73 -9.62 -3.96 10.76
C ILE A 73 -10.88 -3.77 9.89
N CYS A 74 -11.05 -4.59 8.86
CA CYS A 74 -12.24 -4.51 8.00
C CYS A 74 -13.54 -4.75 8.77
N GLU A 75 -13.55 -5.73 9.70
CA GLU A 75 -14.70 -6.02 10.56
C GLU A 75 -15.00 -4.84 11.50
N ASP A 76 -13.97 -4.27 12.15
CA ASP A 76 -14.10 -3.16 13.10
C ASP A 76 -14.59 -1.86 12.42
N VAL A 77 -14.12 -1.60 11.21
CA VAL A 77 -14.53 -0.41 10.41
C VAL A 77 -15.89 -0.63 9.72
N GLY A 78 -16.41 -1.87 9.70
CA GLY A 78 -17.71 -2.20 9.11
C GLY A 78 -17.71 -2.31 7.59
N ILE A 79 -16.57 -2.65 6.98
CA ILE A 79 -16.46 -2.83 5.53
C ILE A 79 -17.32 -4.01 5.07
N SER A 80 -18.08 -3.82 3.99
CA SER A 80 -18.89 -4.89 3.41
C SER A 80 -18.02 -6.08 3.02
N ALA A 81 -18.30 -7.25 3.60
CA ALA A 81 -17.55 -8.47 3.34
C ALA A 81 -17.47 -8.84 1.86
N SER A 82 -18.49 -8.49 1.07
CA SER A 82 -18.55 -8.75 -0.37
C SER A 82 -17.50 -7.97 -1.18
N GLN A 83 -16.97 -6.89 -0.62
CA GLN A 83 -15.89 -6.09 -1.23
C GLN A 83 -14.51 -6.68 -0.97
N ILE A 84 -14.38 -7.68 -0.08
CA ILE A 84 -13.09 -8.22 0.37
C ILE A 84 -12.66 -9.39 -0.52
N VAL A 85 -11.40 -9.33 -0.97
CA VAL A 85 -10.62 -10.43 -1.51
C VAL A 85 -9.63 -10.87 -0.44
N TYR A 86 -9.86 -12.03 0.20
CA TYR A 86 -8.98 -12.52 1.25
C TYR A 86 -7.83 -13.31 0.68
N SER A 87 -6.69 -12.68 0.59
CA SER A 87 -5.42 -13.20 0.07
C SER A 87 -4.47 -13.63 1.19
N GLY A 88 -3.18 -13.46 1.02
CA GLY A 88 -2.12 -13.76 1.99
C GLY A 88 -1.56 -15.17 1.86
N VAL A 89 -0.26 -15.29 2.15
CA VAL A 89 0.52 -16.52 1.97
C VAL A 89 0.50 -17.44 3.19
N ASN A 90 0.27 -16.88 4.35
CA ASN A 90 0.17 -17.63 5.61
C ASN A 90 -1.30 -17.71 6.03
N LYS A 91 -2.03 -18.69 5.48
CA LYS A 91 -3.40 -19.00 5.85
C LYS A 91 -3.44 -20.24 6.72
N GLN A 92 -4.09 -20.11 7.86
CA GLN A 92 -4.43 -21.26 8.73
C GLN A 92 -5.93 -21.53 8.65
N ALA A 93 -6.35 -22.69 9.13
CA ALA A 93 -7.76 -23.11 9.08
C ALA A 93 -8.67 -22.14 9.84
N GLU A 94 -8.20 -21.57 10.96
CA GLU A 94 -8.93 -20.58 11.75
C GLU A 94 -9.14 -19.28 10.97
N ASP A 95 -8.12 -18.82 10.23
CA ASP A 95 -8.19 -17.60 9.43
C ASP A 95 -9.20 -17.76 8.28
N VAL A 96 -9.13 -18.90 7.59
CA VAL A 96 -10.08 -19.25 6.52
C VAL A 96 -11.50 -19.36 7.07
N SER A 97 -11.68 -20.03 8.21
CA SER A 97 -12.98 -20.16 8.86
C SER A 97 -13.55 -18.80 9.28
N ARG A 98 -12.71 -17.87 9.76
CA ARG A 98 -13.11 -16.48 10.07
C ARG A 98 -13.55 -15.75 8.81
N ALA A 99 -12.77 -15.80 7.73
CA ALA A 99 -13.10 -15.16 6.47
C ALA A 99 -14.44 -15.69 5.89
N ILE A 100 -14.68 -17.01 5.97
CA ILE A 100 -15.94 -17.63 5.54
C ILE A 100 -17.12 -17.18 6.43
N ARG A 101 -16.95 -17.13 7.75
CA ARG A 101 -18.00 -16.62 8.68
C ARG A 101 -18.32 -15.16 8.41
N TYR A 102 -17.32 -14.34 8.12
CA TYR A 102 -17.52 -12.95 7.73
C TYR A 102 -18.13 -12.81 6.33
N ARG A 103 -18.14 -13.89 5.53
CA ARG A 103 -18.68 -13.97 4.16
C ARG A 103 -17.92 -13.09 3.17
N VAL A 104 -16.57 -13.14 3.23
CA VAL A 104 -15.74 -12.40 2.27
C VAL A 104 -16.10 -12.75 0.83
N GLY A 105 -15.99 -11.77 -0.07
CA GLY A 105 -16.44 -11.91 -1.45
C GLY A 105 -15.68 -12.99 -2.23
N VAL A 106 -14.36 -13.12 -2.00
CA VAL A 106 -13.50 -14.09 -2.68
C VAL A 106 -12.32 -14.47 -1.76
N LEU A 107 -11.89 -15.73 -1.81
CA LEU A 107 -10.63 -16.19 -1.22
C LEU A 107 -9.60 -16.48 -2.32
N THR A 108 -8.32 -16.21 -2.05
CA THR A 108 -7.23 -16.56 -2.96
C THR A 108 -6.47 -17.78 -2.42
N ALA A 109 -6.34 -18.84 -3.21
CA ALA A 109 -5.53 -20.01 -2.87
C ALA A 109 -4.14 -19.92 -3.50
N GLU A 110 -3.10 -19.97 -2.65
CA GLU A 110 -1.68 -19.84 -3.04
C GLU A 110 -1.01 -21.20 -3.29
N SER A 111 -1.67 -22.30 -2.93
CA SER A 111 -1.14 -23.67 -3.02
C SER A 111 -2.27 -24.69 -2.98
N LYS A 112 -1.96 -25.94 -3.33
CA LYS A 112 -2.90 -27.07 -3.16
C LYS A 112 -3.31 -27.26 -1.70
N LEU A 113 -2.45 -26.93 -0.74
CA LEU A 113 -2.78 -26.96 0.69
C LEU A 113 -3.87 -25.93 1.02
N HIS A 114 -3.75 -24.70 0.49
CA HIS A 114 -4.79 -23.68 0.67
C HIS A 114 -6.13 -24.10 0.05
N VAL A 115 -6.12 -24.70 -1.15
CA VAL A 115 -7.34 -25.25 -1.77
C VAL A 115 -8.02 -26.25 -0.84
N LYS A 116 -7.24 -27.19 -0.26
CA LYS A 116 -7.74 -28.15 0.69
C LYS A 116 -8.31 -27.51 1.95
N PHE A 117 -7.61 -26.56 2.56
CA PHE A 117 -8.10 -25.86 3.76
C PHE A 117 -9.39 -25.10 3.49
N ILE A 118 -9.48 -24.41 2.36
CA ILE A 118 -10.69 -23.66 2.00
C ILE A 118 -11.86 -24.62 1.79
N GLU A 119 -11.65 -25.74 1.09
CA GLU A 119 -12.67 -26.78 0.90
C GLU A 119 -13.17 -27.35 2.25
N GLU A 120 -12.24 -27.76 3.14
CA GLU A 120 -12.58 -28.32 4.44
C GLU A 120 -13.35 -27.33 5.32
N CYS A 121 -12.94 -26.07 5.36
CA CYS A 121 -13.62 -25.02 6.13
C CYS A 121 -15.00 -24.68 5.53
N ALA A 122 -15.11 -24.62 4.20
CA ALA A 122 -16.37 -24.36 3.50
C ALA A 122 -17.37 -25.52 3.72
N ALA A 123 -16.90 -26.78 3.64
CA ALA A 123 -17.69 -27.98 3.95
C ALA A 123 -18.22 -27.96 5.40
N GLN A 124 -17.35 -27.65 6.38
CA GLN A 124 -17.74 -27.52 7.79
C GLN A 124 -18.79 -26.42 8.01
N ALA A 125 -18.68 -25.32 7.26
CA ALA A 125 -19.65 -24.24 7.30
C ALA A 125 -20.91 -24.51 6.46
N SER A 126 -20.98 -25.64 5.75
CA SER A 126 -22.07 -26.01 4.85
C SER A 126 -22.38 -24.91 3.82
N THR A 127 -21.34 -24.34 3.24
CA THR A 127 -21.44 -23.24 2.27
C THR A 127 -20.51 -23.45 1.08
N THR A 128 -20.77 -22.75 -0.02
CA THR A 128 -19.87 -22.68 -1.18
C THR A 128 -19.22 -21.31 -1.20
N VAL A 129 -17.91 -21.27 -1.45
CA VAL A 129 -17.11 -20.05 -1.45
C VAL A 129 -16.42 -19.84 -2.80
N LYS A 130 -16.30 -18.58 -3.20
CA LYS A 130 -15.61 -18.17 -4.42
C LYS A 130 -14.10 -18.16 -4.19
N VAL A 131 -13.33 -18.74 -5.13
CA VAL A 131 -11.89 -18.88 -5.02
C VAL A 131 -11.18 -18.42 -6.29
N LEU A 132 -10.09 -17.69 -6.14
CA LEU A 132 -9.09 -17.44 -7.17
C LEU A 132 -7.85 -18.30 -6.90
N LEU A 133 -7.29 -18.90 -7.94
CA LEU A 133 -6.05 -19.65 -7.86
C LEU A 133 -4.88 -18.73 -8.23
N ARG A 134 -3.93 -18.55 -7.32
CA ARG A 134 -2.76 -17.72 -7.60
C ARG A 134 -1.71 -18.49 -8.35
N LEU A 135 -1.41 -18.02 -9.55
CA LEU A 135 -0.34 -18.56 -10.39
C LEU A 135 1.00 -17.97 -9.97
N ASN A 136 2.01 -18.84 -9.83
CA ASN A 136 3.37 -18.43 -9.49
C ASN A 136 4.00 -17.54 -10.58
N SER A 137 4.71 -16.52 -10.14
CA SER A 137 5.39 -15.54 -10.98
C SER A 137 6.92 -15.56 -10.86
N GLY A 138 7.48 -16.62 -10.25
CA GLY A 138 8.93 -16.78 -10.06
C GLY A 138 9.41 -16.40 -8.65
N SER A 139 8.53 -16.45 -7.65
CA SER A 139 8.82 -16.16 -6.24
C SER A 139 8.20 -17.22 -5.32
N GLN A 140 8.22 -16.97 -3.99
CA GLN A 140 7.56 -17.83 -3.00
C GLN A 140 6.03 -17.83 -3.08
N PHE A 141 5.44 -16.98 -3.89
CA PHE A 141 3.99 -16.77 -3.99
C PHE A 141 3.36 -17.58 -5.12
N GLY A 142 2.16 -18.11 -4.83
CA GLY A 142 1.35 -18.82 -5.81
C GLY A 142 1.85 -20.25 -6.13
N MET A 143 0.98 -21.03 -6.74
CA MET A 143 1.25 -22.40 -7.15
C MET A 143 1.87 -22.48 -8.55
N SER A 144 2.64 -23.53 -8.82
CA SER A 144 3.17 -23.80 -10.14
C SER A 144 2.04 -23.96 -11.18
N LYS A 145 2.34 -23.73 -12.47
CA LYS A 145 1.35 -24.00 -13.51
C LYS A 145 0.85 -25.44 -13.47
N ALA A 146 1.73 -26.41 -13.20
CA ALA A 146 1.36 -27.83 -13.12
C ALA A 146 0.39 -28.09 -11.96
N ASP A 147 0.64 -27.53 -10.76
CA ASP A 147 -0.27 -27.66 -9.62
C ASP A 147 -1.62 -26.98 -9.89
N LEU A 148 -1.60 -25.81 -10.56
CA LEU A 148 -2.81 -25.10 -10.95
C LEU A 148 -3.67 -25.93 -11.91
N LEU A 149 -3.08 -26.52 -12.94
CA LEU A 149 -3.76 -27.41 -13.88
C LEU A 149 -4.33 -28.63 -13.17
N GLU A 150 -3.55 -29.26 -12.26
CA GLU A 150 -4.03 -30.39 -11.47
C GLU A 150 -5.27 -30.03 -10.64
N VAL A 151 -5.27 -28.86 -9.97
CA VAL A 151 -6.43 -28.38 -9.19
C VAL A 151 -7.64 -28.17 -10.10
N ILE A 152 -7.45 -27.57 -11.28
CA ILE A 152 -8.52 -27.31 -12.23
C ILE A 152 -9.09 -28.63 -12.79
N ASP A 153 -8.26 -29.58 -13.15
CA ASP A 153 -8.69 -30.87 -13.66
C ASP A 153 -9.47 -31.69 -12.60
N LYS A 154 -9.07 -31.57 -11.34
CA LYS A 154 -9.71 -32.22 -10.19
C LYS A 154 -10.77 -31.34 -9.50
N ARG A 155 -11.23 -30.27 -10.10
CA ARG A 155 -12.17 -29.32 -9.45
C ARG A 155 -13.47 -29.95 -8.95
N ALA A 156 -13.89 -31.09 -9.52
CA ALA A 156 -15.05 -31.85 -9.03
C ALA A 156 -14.82 -32.46 -7.64
N ASP A 157 -13.56 -32.62 -7.21
CA ASP A 157 -13.22 -33.11 -5.88
C ASP A 157 -13.39 -32.02 -4.78
N PHE A 158 -13.69 -30.79 -5.17
CA PHE A 158 -13.88 -29.62 -4.29
C PHE A 158 -15.28 -29.03 -4.44
N PRO A 159 -16.35 -29.75 -4.00
CA PRO A 159 -17.74 -29.35 -4.25
C PRO A 159 -18.18 -28.07 -3.53
N HIS A 160 -17.42 -27.60 -2.52
CA HIS A 160 -17.69 -26.37 -1.78
C HIS A 160 -16.88 -25.17 -2.29
N LEU A 161 -16.10 -25.34 -3.40
CA LEU A 161 -15.37 -24.26 -4.03
C LEU A 161 -15.97 -23.89 -5.39
N GLU A 162 -16.31 -22.64 -5.56
CA GLU A 162 -16.55 -22.02 -6.87
C GLU A 162 -15.25 -21.39 -7.35
N ILE A 163 -14.45 -22.14 -8.14
CA ILE A 163 -13.20 -21.62 -8.70
C ILE A 163 -13.55 -20.61 -9.80
N MET A 164 -13.37 -19.31 -9.52
CA MET A 164 -13.72 -18.21 -10.41
C MET A 164 -12.66 -17.95 -11.48
N GLY A 165 -11.40 -18.25 -11.16
CA GLY A 165 -10.30 -17.92 -12.07
C GLY A 165 -8.97 -17.76 -11.41
N LEU A 166 -8.21 -16.76 -11.86
CA LEU A 166 -6.80 -16.61 -11.56
C LEU A 166 -6.49 -15.33 -10.76
N HIS A 167 -5.45 -15.40 -9.95
CA HIS A 167 -4.76 -14.24 -9.38
C HIS A 167 -3.30 -14.26 -9.81
N TYR A 168 -2.73 -13.10 -10.15
CA TYR A 168 -1.34 -12.99 -10.61
C TYR A 168 -0.70 -11.66 -10.19
N PHE A 169 0.44 -11.73 -9.50
CA PHE A 169 1.21 -10.57 -9.06
C PHE A 169 2.71 -10.87 -9.13
N VAL A 170 3.52 -9.95 -9.64
CA VAL A 170 4.97 -10.17 -9.85
C VAL A 170 5.84 -9.36 -8.90
N GLY A 171 5.41 -8.18 -8.49
CA GLY A 171 6.22 -7.28 -7.66
C GLY A 171 5.74 -5.82 -7.74
N THR A 172 6.46 -4.94 -7.08
CA THR A 172 6.14 -3.50 -6.95
C THR A 172 7.22 -2.62 -7.57
N GLN A 173 6.93 -1.32 -7.79
CA GLN A 173 7.87 -0.31 -8.33
C GLN A 173 8.49 -0.71 -9.68
N ARG A 174 7.67 -1.26 -10.57
CA ARG A 174 8.11 -1.81 -11.85
C ARG A 174 8.03 -0.74 -12.94
N LYS A 175 9.19 -0.19 -13.32
CA LYS A 175 9.33 0.91 -14.30
C LYS A 175 9.30 0.46 -15.77
N LYS A 176 9.51 -0.84 -16.08
CA LYS A 176 9.64 -1.35 -17.46
C LYS A 176 8.34 -2.01 -17.94
N LEU A 177 7.36 -1.23 -18.37
CA LEU A 177 6.01 -1.67 -18.74
C LEU A 177 5.95 -2.77 -19.80
N LYS A 178 6.94 -2.91 -20.65
CA LYS A 178 7.04 -4.03 -21.60
C LYS A 178 6.98 -5.42 -20.93
N HIS A 179 7.36 -5.53 -19.67
CA HIS A 179 7.27 -6.78 -18.91
C HIS A 179 5.82 -7.07 -18.52
N GLN A 180 5.07 -6.04 -18.06
CA GLN A 180 3.67 -6.17 -17.71
C GLN A 180 2.82 -6.51 -18.97
N VAL A 181 3.11 -5.90 -20.11
CA VAL A 181 2.42 -6.23 -21.37
C VAL A 181 2.64 -7.70 -21.74
N ARG A 182 3.87 -8.20 -21.67
CA ARG A 182 4.16 -9.63 -21.92
C ARG A 182 3.50 -10.58 -20.92
N GLU A 183 3.35 -10.15 -19.68
CA GLU A 183 2.63 -10.92 -18.65
C GLU A 183 1.15 -11.04 -18.99
N ILE A 184 0.53 -9.95 -19.44
CA ILE A 184 -0.87 -9.94 -19.91
C ILE A 184 -1.03 -10.89 -21.12
N GLU A 185 -0.11 -10.87 -22.07
CA GLU A 185 -0.12 -11.79 -23.22
C GLU A 185 0.01 -13.25 -22.76
N LYS A 186 0.92 -13.53 -21.82
CA LYS A 186 1.09 -14.86 -21.21
C LYS A 186 -0.17 -15.32 -20.48
N LEU A 187 -0.78 -14.43 -19.70
CA LEU A 187 -2.02 -14.74 -18.97
C LEU A 187 -3.17 -15.01 -19.92
N HIS A 188 -3.28 -14.24 -21.01
CA HIS A 188 -4.27 -14.47 -22.06
C HIS A 188 -4.09 -15.85 -22.72
N ALA A 189 -2.85 -16.26 -23.01
CA ALA A 189 -2.56 -17.59 -23.54
C ALA A 189 -2.94 -18.71 -22.56
N ILE A 190 -2.65 -18.53 -21.25
CA ILE A 190 -3.03 -19.50 -20.21
C ILE A 190 -4.55 -19.61 -20.07
N ILE A 191 -5.27 -18.49 -20.13
CA ILE A 191 -6.74 -18.47 -20.10
C ILE A 191 -7.32 -19.23 -21.29
N GLY A 192 -6.72 -19.08 -22.47
CA GLY A 192 -7.09 -19.86 -23.67
C GLY A 192 -6.86 -21.35 -23.48
N GLU A 193 -5.68 -21.76 -23.01
CA GLU A 193 -5.32 -23.16 -22.71
C GLU A 193 -6.31 -23.79 -21.70
N LEU A 194 -6.62 -23.08 -20.60
CA LEU A 194 -7.57 -23.56 -19.60
C LEU A 194 -8.97 -23.83 -20.18
N ARG A 195 -9.41 -22.99 -21.11
CA ARG A 195 -10.68 -23.15 -21.80
C ARG A 195 -10.64 -24.33 -22.78
N ASP A 196 -9.63 -24.39 -23.65
CA ASP A 196 -9.59 -25.27 -24.83
C ASP A 196 -9.10 -26.67 -24.46
N GLU A 197 -8.20 -26.83 -23.50
CA GLU A 197 -7.60 -28.13 -23.14
C GLU A 197 -8.15 -28.71 -21.83
N HIS A 198 -8.55 -27.84 -20.85
CA HIS A 198 -9.02 -28.26 -19.54
C HIS A 198 -10.53 -28.03 -19.32
N GLY A 199 -11.25 -27.50 -20.32
CA GLY A 199 -12.68 -27.23 -20.22
C GLY A 199 -13.04 -26.30 -19.06
N PHE A 200 -12.13 -25.39 -18.69
CA PHE A 200 -12.32 -24.46 -17.60
C PHE A 200 -12.39 -23.01 -18.11
N LYS A 201 -13.55 -22.39 -18.00
CA LYS A 201 -13.75 -20.98 -18.35
C LYS A 201 -13.34 -20.10 -17.18
N VAL A 202 -12.24 -19.40 -17.30
CA VAL A 202 -11.85 -18.34 -16.35
C VAL A 202 -12.88 -17.23 -16.42
N GLN A 203 -13.54 -16.94 -15.28
CA GLN A 203 -14.53 -15.87 -15.19
C GLN A 203 -13.86 -14.56 -14.73
N ARG A 204 -12.84 -14.63 -13.85
CA ARG A 204 -12.15 -13.48 -13.28
C ARG A 204 -10.64 -13.66 -13.27
N LEU A 205 -9.93 -12.62 -13.66
CA LEU A 205 -8.50 -12.45 -13.43
C LEU A 205 -8.28 -11.26 -12.49
N GLU A 206 -7.61 -11.49 -11.37
CA GLU A 206 -7.07 -10.43 -10.52
C GLU A 206 -5.59 -10.28 -10.82
N TYR A 207 -5.20 -9.09 -11.28
CA TYR A 207 -3.84 -8.80 -11.75
C TYR A 207 -3.24 -7.60 -11.04
N GLY A 208 -2.11 -7.83 -10.37
CA GLY A 208 -1.30 -6.79 -9.74
C GLY A 208 -0.12 -6.40 -10.64
N PRO A 209 -0.19 -5.31 -11.43
CA PRO A 209 0.87 -4.88 -12.35
C PRO A 209 2.09 -4.33 -11.64
N GLY A 210 1.95 -3.90 -10.39
CA GLY A 210 3.02 -3.31 -9.59
C GLY A 210 3.60 -2.03 -10.19
N LEU A 211 2.74 -1.16 -10.72
CA LEU A 211 3.14 0.11 -11.33
C LEU A 211 3.97 0.96 -10.38
N ALA A 212 4.99 1.60 -10.93
CA ALA A 212 5.88 2.48 -10.19
C ALA A 212 5.26 3.86 -9.96
N VAL A 213 5.65 4.48 -8.84
CA VAL A 213 5.39 5.89 -8.54
C VAL A 213 6.70 6.60 -8.27
N PRO A 214 6.82 7.90 -8.57
CA PRO A 214 7.99 8.69 -8.18
C PRO A 214 7.91 9.05 -6.68
N TYR A 215 9.08 9.12 -6.03
CA TYR A 215 9.22 9.48 -4.61
C TYR A 215 10.23 10.60 -4.38
N PHE A 216 11.27 10.66 -5.21
CA PHE A 216 12.46 11.45 -4.94
C PHE A 216 12.52 12.68 -5.84
N ALA A 217 13.14 13.75 -5.36
CA ALA A 217 13.20 15.04 -6.04
C ALA A 217 13.82 15.00 -7.43
N ASP A 218 14.66 13.99 -7.72
CA ASP A 218 15.30 13.75 -9.02
C ASP A 218 14.43 12.92 -9.98
N GLU A 219 13.23 12.47 -9.58
CA GLU A 219 12.31 11.70 -10.41
C GLU A 219 11.29 12.61 -11.11
N ASP A 220 10.70 12.14 -12.22
CA ASP A 220 9.72 12.91 -13.00
C ASP A 220 8.31 12.75 -12.40
N PHE A 221 7.71 13.87 -12.00
CA PHE A 221 6.35 13.97 -11.48
C PHE A 221 5.37 14.58 -12.49
N SER A 222 5.82 14.92 -13.70
CA SER A 222 4.98 15.63 -14.69
C SER A 222 3.77 14.79 -15.13
N ASP A 223 3.90 13.47 -15.15
CA ASP A 223 2.84 12.52 -15.50
C ASP A 223 2.97 11.19 -14.76
N ASP A 224 2.64 11.18 -13.49
CA ASP A 224 2.70 10.01 -12.62
C ASP A 224 1.63 8.95 -12.90
N LEU A 225 0.68 9.24 -13.80
CA LEU A 225 -0.32 8.30 -14.31
C LEU A 225 0.05 7.65 -15.65
N SER A 226 1.14 8.08 -16.29
CA SER A 226 1.58 7.48 -17.58
C SER A 226 1.72 5.96 -17.53
N PRO A 227 2.22 5.32 -16.44
CA PRO A 227 2.31 3.87 -16.40
C PRO A 227 0.95 3.16 -16.53
N ALA A 228 -0.11 3.73 -15.97
CA ALA A 228 -1.47 3.19 -16.11
C ALA A 228 -1.98 3.38 -17.55
N ARG A 229 -1.78 4.56 -18.14
CA ARG A 229 -2.20 4.85 -19.52
C ARG A 229 -1.51 3.95 -20.54
N GLU A 230 -0.22 3.69 -20.38
CA GLU A 230 0.52 2.81 -21.27
C GLU A 230 0.11 1.34 -21.14
N LEU A 231 -0.31 0.90 -19.94
CA LEU A 231 -0.76 -0.48 -19.69
C LEU A 231 -2.21 -0.72 -20.13
N ALA A 232 -3.07 0.28 -20.05
CA ALA A 232 -4.51 0.19 -20.24
C ALA A 232 -4.94 -0.50 -21.57
N PRO A 233 -4.31 -0.24 -22.73
CA PRO A 233 -4.71 -0.92 -23.98
C PRO A 233 -4.59 -2.45 -23.91
N ALA A 234 -3.54 -2.97 -23.26
CA ALA A 234 -3.36 -4.41 -23.11
C ALA A 234 -4.38 -5.01 -22.14
N VAL A 235 -4.64 -4.32 -21.01
CA VAL A 235 -5.64 -4.73 -20.02
C VAL A 235 -7.04 -4.73 -20.61
N ARG A 236 -7.45 -3.66 -21.29
CA ARG A 236 -8.76 -3.56 -21.94
C ARG A 236 -8.96 -4.61 -23.03
N LYS A 237 -7.91 -4.98 -23.74
CA LYS A 237 -7.98 -6.08 -24.73
C LYS A 237 -8.31 -7.40 -24.02
N LEU A 238 -7.67 -7.69 -22.90
CA LEU A 238 -7.92 -8.90 -22.11
C LEU A 238 -9.31 -8.88 -21.45
N ALA A 239 -9.78 -7.72 -21.02
CA ALA A 239 -11.09 -7.55 -20.38
C ALA A 239 -12.28 -7.92 -21.26
N LYS A 240 -12.09 -8.00 -22.60
CA LYS A 240 -13.13 -8.50 -23.52
C LYS A 240 -13.43 -9.98 -23.36
N ASP A 241 -12.49 -10.76 -22.82
CA ASP A 241 -12.59 -12.22 -22.71
C ASP A 241 -12.84 -12.69 -21.28
N VAL A 242 -12.49 -11.88 -20.27
CA VAL A 242 -12.56 -12.22 -18.85
C VAL A 242 -12.75 -10.97 -17.99
N GLU A 243 -13.51 -11.06 -16.88
CA GLU A 243 -13.55 -9.95 -15.91
C GLU A 243 -12.15 -9.70 -15.36
N VAL A 244 -11.62 -8.48 -15.57
CA VAL A 244 -10.30 -8.10 -15.06
C VAL A 244 -10.47 -7.18 -13.85
N THR A 245 -9.76 -7.50 -12.77
CA THR A 245 -9.58 -6.64 -11.62
C THR A 245 -8.09 -6.25 -11.53
N ILE A 246 -7.79 -4.95 -11.48
CA ILE A 246 -6.43 -4.44 -11.27
C ILE A 246 -6.24 -4.18 -9.78
N GLU A 247 -5.30 -4.94 -9.18
CA GLU A 247 -4.93 -4.83 -7.78
C GLU A 247 -3.70 -3.93 -7.63
N MET A 248 -3.84 -2.82 -6.92
CA MET A 248 -2.74 -1.93 -6.60
C MET A 248 -2.87 -1.35 -5.18
N GLY A 249 -1.74 -1.13 -4.51
CA GLY A 249 -1.69 -0.42 -3.22
C GLY A 249 -0.97 0.91 -3.38
N ARG A 250 0.34 0.84 -3.58
CA ARG A 250 1.25 1.99 -3.70
C ARG A 250 0.81 3.01 -4.75
N PHE A 251 0.42 2.56 -5.92
CA PHE A 251 0.03 3.42 -7.02
C PHE A 251 -1.20 4.28 -6.72
N PHE A 252 -2.10 3.79 -5.87
CA PHE A 252 -3.28 4.56 -5.41
C PHE A 252 -2.95 5.49 -4.25
N ALA A 253 -2.15 5.04 -3.27
CA ALA A 253 -2.04 5.71 -1.99
C ALA A 253 -0.81 6.62 -1.83
N ALA A 254 0.26 6.45 -2.63
CA ALA A 254 1.52 7.14 -2.36
C ALA A 254 1.36 8.68 -2.30
N SER A 255 0.70 9.28 -3.29
CA SER A 255 0.58 10.75 -3.44
C SER A 255 -0.34 11.40 -2.40
N CYS A 256 -1.25 10.65 -1.76
CA CYS A 256 -2.20 11.24 -0.82
C CYS A 256 -1.60 11.47 0.57
N GLY A 257 -0.41 10.98 0.88
CA GLY A 257 0.17 11.06 2.21
C GLY A 257 1.32 12.05 2.35
N THR A 258 1.29 12.78 3.45
CA THR A 258 2.36 13.66 3.90
C THR A 258 2.77 13.29 5.32
N TYR A 259 4.06 13.23 5.59
CA TYR A 259 4.60 13.05 6.94
C TYR A 259 5.14 14.37 7.45
N LEU A 260 4.66 14.81 8.62
CA LEU A 260 5.04 16.04 9.29
C LEU A 260 5.96 15.72 10.48
N THR A 261 7.08 16.41 10.58
CA THR A 261 8.06 16.25 11.65
C THR A 261 8.69 17.59 11.99
N ARG A 262 9.18 17.76 13.22
CA ARG A 262 9.70 19.01 13.73
C ARG A 262 11.18 18.93 14.01
N VAL A 263 11.89 20.02 13.78
CA VAL A 263 13.30 20.21 14.14
C VAL A 263 13.42 20.36 15.66
N VAL A 264 14.19 19.46 16.29
CA VAL A 264 14.38 19.43 17.74
C VAL A 264 15.81 19.77 18.18
N ASP A 265 16.78 19.67 17.27
CA ASP A 265 18.16 20.05 17.52
C ASP A 265 18.90 20.39 16.22
N ILE A 266 19.79 21.36 16.28
CA ILE A 266 20.65 21.78 15.16
C ILE A 266 22.09 21.87 15.66
N LYS A 267 23.03 21.28 14.94
CA LYS A 267 24.44 21.33 15.28
C LYS A 267 25.35 21.23 14.07
N GLU A 268 26.54 21.75 14.19
CA GLU A 268 27.61 21.57 13.23
C GLU A 268 28.72 20.71 13.85
N ASN A 269 29.18 19.71 13.10
CA ASN A 269 30.35 18.93 13.47
C ASN A 269 31.26 18.80 12.23
N GLU A 270 32.50 19.25 12.34
CA GLU A 270 33.54 19.12 11.28
C GLU A 270 33.06 19.62 9.91
N GLY A 271 32.34 20.73 9.88
CA GLY A 271 31.82 21.37 8.67
C GLY A 271 30.54 20.75 8.11
N THR A 272 29.95 19.78 8.77
CA THR A 272 28.66 19.20 8.41
C THR A 272 27.56 19.72 9.33
N ASN A 273 26.50 20.30 8.73
CA ASN A 273 25.32 20.73 9.49
C ASN A 273 24.36 19.54 9.65
N TYR A 274 24.01 19.25 10.90
CA TYR A 274 23.04 18.22 11.27
C TYR A 274 21.77 18.84 11.80
N CYS A 275 20.65 18.37 11.29
CA CYS A 275 19.31 18.64 11.78
C CYS A 275 18.73 17.36 12.38
N ILE A 276 18.30 17.41 13.65
CA ILE A 276 17.65 16.29 14.33
C ILE A 276 16.15 16.56 14.37
N LEU A 277 15.39 15.57 13.95
CA LEU A 277 13.93 15.60 13.86
C LEU A 277 13.31 14.78 15.00
N ASP A 278 12.08 15.10 15.39
CA ASP A 278 11.31 14.36 16.41
C ASP A 278 10.84 12.98 15.90
N GLY A 279 10.85 12.74 14.59
CA GLY A 279 10.66 11.43 13.95
C GLY A 279 11.90 10.96 13.21
N GLY A 280 11.84 9.83 12.51
CA GLY A 280 12.97 9.25 11.79
C GLY A 280 12.56 8.02 10.99
N ILE A 281 13.52 7.12 10.73
CA ILE A 281 13.26 5.86 10.03
C ILE A 281 12.32 4.90 10.79
N ASN A 282 12.08 5.17 12.06
CA ASN A 282 11.05 4.48 12.83
C ASN A 282 9.62 4.81 12.37
N HIS A 283 9.45 5.91 11.63
CA HIS A 283 8.17 6.34 11.12
C HIS A 283 8.16 6.37 9.60
N LEU A 284 9.14 7.04 8.97
CA LEU A 284 9.15 7.34 7.54
C LEU A 284 10.07 6.39 6.77
N THR A 285 9.49 5.69 5.78
CA THR A 285 10.24 4.84 4.85
C THR A 285 9.77 5.08 3.42
N TYR A 286 10.68 4.99 2.47
CA TYR A 286 10.37 5.06 1.03
C TYR A 286 10.96 3.85 0.31
N ALA A 287 10.22 3.29 -0.64
CA ALA A 287 10.73 2.19 -1.46
C ALA A 287 11.98 2.62 -2.25
N GLY A 288 13.09 1.93 -1.99
CA GLY A 288 14.38 2.22 -2.63
C GLY A 288 15.21 3.29 -1.93
N GLN A 289 14.79 3.81 -0.78
CA GLN A 289 15.64 4.62 0.09
C GLN A 289 16.61 3.74 0.86
N VAL A 290 17.86 4.12 0.90
CA VAL A 290 18.91 3.46 1.68
C VAL A 290 19.73 4.53 2.38
N MET A 291 19.67 4.59 3.71
CA MET A 291 20.48 5.48 4.55
C MET A 291 20.52 6.95 4.05
N GLY A 292 19.39 7.50 3.65
CA GLY A 292 19.26 8.89 3.22
C GLY A 292 19.97 9.27 1.90
N LEU A 293 20.32 8.30 1.05
CA LEU A 293 21.05 8.57 -0.19
C LEU A 293 20.24 9.31 -1.26
N LYS A 294 18.92 9.22 -1.20
CA LYS A 294 18.02 9.94 -2.10
C LYS A 294 17.26 11.01 -1.33
N VAL A 295 16.96 12.11 -1.99
CA VAL A 295 16.20 13.22 -1.40
C VAL A 295 14.72 13.03 -1.69
N PRO A 296 13.85 12.73 -0.71
CA PRO A 296 12.41 12.73 -0.91
C PRO A 296 11.90 14.13 -1.28
N VAL A 297 10.74 14.21 -1.91
CA VAL A 297 10.06 15.50 -2.08
C VAL A 297 9.67 16.01 -0.70
N MET A 298 10.26 17.14 -0.29
CA MET A 298 10.05 17.73 1.03
C MET A 298 10.11 19.24 1.00
N VAL A 299 9.59 19.87 2.05
CA VAL A 299 9.55 21.33 2.19
C VAL A 299 9.61 21.73 3.65
N ASN A 300 10.26 22.88 3.96
CA ASN A 300 10.16 23.54 5.25
C ASN A 300 8.92 24.44 5.28
N LEU A 301 7.84 23.96 5.91
CA LEU A 301 6.56 24.69 5.98
C LEU A 301 6.68 25.99 6.77
N SER A 302 7.48 25.98 7.85
CA SER A 302 7.67 27.15 8.71
C SER A 302 8.41 28.27 7.98
N ALA A 303 9.47 27.94 7.25
CA ALA A 303 10.21 28.93 6.45
C ALA A 303 9.37 29.50 5.33
N LEU A 304 8.50 28.71 4.70
CA LEU A 304 7.59 29.22 3.65
C LEU A 304 6.50 30.15 4.21
N ALA A 305 6.06 29.93 5.45
CA ALA A 305 5.01 30.74 6.08
C ALA A 305 5.56 32.10 6.60
N ASP A 306 6.86 32.21 6.82
CA ASP A 306 7.53 33.43 7.33
C ASP A 306 8.21 34.22 6.20
N ALA A 307 7.48 35.14 5.59
CA ALA A 307 8.02 35.99 4.52
C ALA A 307 9.13 36.94 4.96
N MET A 308 9.31 37.16 6.27
CA MET A 308 10.33 38.06 6.85
C MET A 308 11.60 37.33 7.25
N ARG A 309 11.61 35.98 7.19
CA ARG A 309 12.76 35.16 7.57
C ARG A 309 13.94 35.43 6.64
N GLU A 310 15.12 35.60 7.22
CA GLU A 310 16.36 35.74 6.45
C GLU A 310 16.64 34.43 5.70
N ARG A 311 16.90 34.54 4.39
CA ARG A 311 17.16 33.39 3.53
C ARG A 311 18.65 33.10 3.52
N ASP A 312 19.05 32.10 4.28
CA ASP A 312 20.42 31.56 4.31
C ASP A 312 20.35 30.06 3.93
N GLU A 313 20.73 29.78 2.68
CA GLU A 313 20.73 28.42 2.15
C GLU A 313 21.99 27.69 2.63
N ARG A 314 21.77 26.55 3.27
CA ARG A 314 22.83 25.64 3.74
C ARG A 314 22.51 24.21 3.40
N SER A 315 23.58 23.42 3.24
CA SER A 315 23.46 21.97 3.10
C SER A 315 23.31 21.31 4.46
N TRP A 316 22.34 20.40 4.58
CA TRP A 316 21.95 19.72 5.81
C TRP A 316 21.92 18.20 5.68
N THR A 317 22.34 17.52 6.73
CA THR A 317 22.04 16.12 6.97
C THR A 317 20.84 16.04 7.91
N LEU A 318 19.71 15.46 7.44
CA LEU A 318 18.50 15.29 8.25
C LEU A 318 18.52 13.93 8.91
N CYS A 319 18.60 13.94 10.25
CA CYS A 319 18.64 12.75 11.09
C CYS A 319 17.34 12.63 11.89
N GLY A 320 16.95 11.42 12.20
CA GLY A 320 15.81 11.16 13.07
C GLY A 320 16.17 11.13 14.55
N SER A 321 15.21 10.66 15.35
CA SER A 321 15.23 10.66 16.81
C SER A 321 15.85 9.40 17.43
N LEU A 322 16.34 8.46 16.63
CA LEU A 322 16.87 7.20 17.12
C LEU A 322 18.38 7.28 17.39
N CYS A 323 18.81 6.67 18.50
CA CYS A 323 20.22 6.56 18.83
C CYS A 323 20.90 5.45 17.99
N THR A 324 20.95 5.66 16.67
CA THR A 324 21.66 4.80 15.73
C THR A 324 22.17 5.62 14.54
N VAL A 325 23.36 5.31 14.06
CA VAL A 325 23.97 5.98 12.91
C VAL A 325 23.19 5.79 11.60
N ASN A 326 22.26 4.85 11.58
CA ASN A 326 21.43 4.55 10.41
C ASN A 326 20.20 5.46 10.31
N ASP A 327 19.87 6.23 11.36
CA ASP A 327 18.69 7.09 11.37
C ASP A 327 18.98 8.42 10.65
N VAL A 328 19.18 8.28 9.34
CA VAL A 328 19.41 9.38 8.41
C VAL A 328 18.31 9.33 7.36
N LEU A 329 17.44 10.33 7.37
CA LEU A 329 16.36 10.49 6.39
C LEU A 329 16.89 11.05 5.08
N VAL A 330 17.82 12.03 5.15
CA VAL A 330 18.47 12.63 4.00
C VAL A 330 19.91 12.97 4.39
N ARG A 331 20.88 12.52 3.59
CA ARG A 331 22.31 12.78 3.85
C ARG A 331 22.74 14.18 3.49
N GLU A 332 22.16 14.72 2.44
CA GLU A 332 22.52 16.04 1.92
C GLU A 332 21.32 16.65 1.21
N VAL A 333 20.86 17.78 1.70
CA VAL A 333 19.82 18.60 1.09
C VAL A 333 20.06 20.07 1.41
N ASP A 334 19.93 20.92 0.40
CA ASP A 334 19.99 22.36 0.59
C ASP A 334 18.63 22.87 1.04
N LEU A 335 18.59 23.51 2.21
CA LEU A 335 17.39 24.12 2.78
C LEU A 335 17.68 25.55 3.18
N GLU A 336 16.77 26.44 2.80
CA GLU A 336 16.80 27.82 3.23
C GLU A 336 16.34 27.92 4.71
N SER A 337 17.07 28.66 5.51
CA SER A 337 16.63 29.21 6.80
C SER A 337 16.09 28.19 7.81
N LEU A 338 16.75 27.03 7.94
CA LEU A 338 16.33 26.00 8.90
C LEU A 338 16.59 26.43 10.35
N GLU A 339 15.57 26.40 11.19
CA GLU A 339 15.62 26.81 12.62
C GLU A 339 15.00 25.74 13.53
N LEU A 340 15.26 25.89 14.84
CA LEU A 340 14.57 25.05 15.84
C LEU A 340 13.06 25.26 15.77
N ASP A 341 12.31 24.20 16.04
CA ASP A 341 10.85 24.14 15.98
C ASP A 341 10.24 24.23 14.56
N ASP A 342 11.06 24.34 13.51
CA ASP A 342 10.55 24.27 12.15
C ASP A 342 9.85 22.95 11.86
N VAL A 343 8.75 23.03 11.13
CA VAL A 343 7.97 21.88 10.66
C VAL A 343 8.40 21.55 9.22
N LEU A 344 8.91 20.35 9.04
CA LEU A 344 9.21 19.78 7.72
C LEU A 344 8.09 18.85 7.28
N ALA A 345 7.70 18.95 6.02
CA ALA A 345 6.74 18.07 5.38
C ALA A 345 7.43 17.20 4.33
N PHE A 346 7.28 15.88 4.44
CA PHE A 346 7.75 14.89 3.49
C PHE A 346 6.55 14.34 2.71
N ALA A 347 6.52 14.60 1.41
CA ALA A 347 5.42 14.19 0.52
C ALA A 347 5.51 12.72 0.10
N ASN A 348 4.46 12.24 -0.56
CA ASN A 348 4.36 10.86 -1.08
C ASN A 348 4.54 9.77 -0.02
N ALA A 349 4.18 10.04 1.23
CA ALA A 349 4.28 9.11 2.36
C ALA A 349 3.00 8.27 2.57
N GLY A 350 2.06 8.28 1.60
CA GLY A 350 0.75 7.63 1.74
C GLY A 350 0.75 6.12 1.63
N ALA A 351 1.85 5.50 1.17
CA ALA A 351 1.93 4.05 0.99
C ALA A 351 3.09 3.44 1.76
N TYR A 352 2.80 2.46 2.63
CA TYR A 352 3.70 1.64 3.43
C TYR A 352 4.41 2.36 4.57
N SER A 353 4.82 3.62 4.45
CA SER A 353 5.57 4.35 5.49
C SER A 353 4.95 4.21 6.88
N VAL A 354 3.63 4.31 7.00
CA VAL A 354 2.90 4.24 8.27
C VAL A 354 2.96 2.87 8.95
N THR A 355 3.35 1.81 8.24
CA THR A 355 3.38 0.42 8.72
C THR A 355 4.74 -0.26 8.65
N GLU A 356 5.64 0.17 7.75
CA GLU A 356 6.95 -0.48 7.52
C GLU A 356 8.09 0.10 8.35
N GLY A 357 7.85 1.15 9.15
CA GLY A 357 8.86 1.71 10.05
C GLY A 357 9.28 0.76 11.17
N VAL A 358 10.45 0.99 11.75
CA VAL A 358 10.96 0.20 12.90
C VAL A 358 10.36 0.69 14.22
N HIS A 359 9.03 0.70 14.28
CA HIS A 359 8.22 1.38 15.31
C HIS A 359 8.54 1.00 16.76
N LEU A 360 9.05 -0.20 17.03
CA LEU A 360 9.34 -0.66 18.40
C LEU A 360 10.77 -0.37 18.85
N PHE A 361 11.65 0.09 17.95
CA PHE A 361 13.04 0.36 18.29
C PHE A 361 13.15 1.55 19.26
N LEU A 362 13.93 1.36 20.32
CA LEU A 362 14.10 2.31 21.44
C LEU A 362 12.79 2.69 22.16
N SER A 363 11.71 1.96 21.97
CA SER A 363 10.39 2.22 22.57
C SER A 363 9.91 3.68 22.35
N ARG A 364 10.20 4.22 21.17
CA ARG A 364 9.74 5.56 20.77
C ARG A 364 8.23 5.54 20.49
N THR A 365 7.57 6.65 20.78
CA THR A 365 6.15 6.84 20.50
C THR A 365 5.85 6.73 19.01
N MET A 366 4.79 6.01 18.64
CA MET A 366 4.31 5.98 17.24
C MET A 366 3.63 7.31 16.87
N PRO A 367 3.73 7.75 15.62
CA PRO A 367 3.17 9.03 15.18
C PRO A 367 1.65 9.01 15.17
N ARG A 368 1.05 10.19 15.23
CA ARG A 368 -0.37 10.39 14.94
C ARG A 368 -0.67 10.06 13.48
N VAL A 369 -1.94 9.73 13.23
CA VAL A 369 -2.50 9.61 11.89
C VAL A 369 -3.76 10.46 11.82
N VAL A 370 -3.77 11.38 10.89
CA VAL A 370 -4.87 12.28 10.60
C VAL A 370 -5.40 11.98 9.20
N LEU A 371 -6.70 11.79 9.05
CA LEU A 371 -7.39 11.73 7.78
C LEU A 371 -7.97 13.11 7.46
N ARG A 372 -7.65 13.63 6.30
CA ARG A 372 -8.13 14.93 5.83
C ARG A 372 -9.21 14.73 4.77
N TYR A 373 -10.34 15.38 4.97
CA TYR A 373 -11.49 15.48 4.05
C TYR A 373 -11.77 16.94 3.72
N ASP A 374 -12.60 17.22 2.71
CA ASP A 374 -13.00 18.60 2.39
C ASP A 374 -13.72 19.32 3.55
N GLY A 375 -14.35 18.54 4.44
CA GLY A 375 -15.04 19.06 5.64
C GLY A 375 -14.16 19.26 6.87
N GLY A 376 -12.85 18.93 6.81
CA GLY A 376 -11.92 19.02 7.94
C GLY A 376 -11.07 17.80 8.14
N CYS A 377 -10.51 17.67 9.35
CA CYS A 377 -9.59 16.59 9.70
C CYS A 377 -10.18 15.68 10.80
N GLU A 378 -9.86 14.39 10.72
CA GLU A 378 -10.21 13.37 11.70
C GLU A 378 -8.93 12.74 12.25
N LEU A 379 -8.83 12.64 13.59
CA LEU A 379 -7.75 11.91 14.25
C LEU A 379 -8.02 10.40 14.19
N ALA A 380 -7.43 9.71 13.21
CA ALA A 380 -7.61 8.27 13.03
C ALA A 380 -6.78 7.43 14.00
N ARG A 381 -5.64 7.94 14.47
CA ARG A 381 -4.80 7.31 15.51
C ARG A 381 -4.06 8.39 16.29
N ASP A 382 -4.17 8.35 17.61
CA ASP A 382 -3.35 9.19 18.50
C ASP A 382 -1.95 8.58 18.68
N PHE A 383 -1.05 9.30 19.35
CA PHE A 383 0.25 8.78 19.76
C PHE A 383 0.13 7.48 20.55
N ILE A 384 0.95 6.50 20.22
CA ILE A 384 0.99 5.22 20.94
C ILE A 384 2.34 5.04 21.59
N GLU A 385 2.34 4.91 22.92
CA GLU A 385 3.53 4.60 23.71
C GLU A 385 3.94 3.15 23.51
N THR A 386 5.00 2.90 22.75
CA THR A 386 5.46 1.54 22.44
C THR A 386 6.18 0.85 23.59
N SER A 387 6.55 1.59 24.65
CA SER A 387 7.10 1.03 25.89
C SER A 387 6.19 -0.05 26.48
N THR A 388 4.87 0.11 26.34
CA THR A 388 3.89 -0.88 26.82
C THR A 388 4.01 -2.24 26.11
N LEU A 389 4.43 -2.22 24.83
CA LEU A 389 4.65 -3.42 24.02
C LEU A 389 6.00 -4.10 24.33
N ASN A 390 6.99 -3.33 24.76
CA ASN A 390 8.35 -3.79 25.07
C ASN A 390 8.56 -4.09 26.56
N THR A 391 7.55 -3.86 27.40
CA THR A 391 7.64 -4.16 28.85
C THR A 391 7.36 -5.63 29.09
N PRO A 392 8.30 -6.41 29.68
CA PRO A 392 8.08 -7.79 30.02
C PRO A 392 6.89 -7.95 30.99
N ARG A 393 6.02 -8.94 30.76
CA ARG A 393 5.01 -9.33 31.74
C ARG A 393 5.71 -9.92 32.96
N LYS A 394 5.30 -9.46 34.16
CA LYS A 394 5.78 -10.03 35.44
C LYS A 394 5.02 -11.30 35.76
#